data_f601928c61b813cc85cf2f59421f8fb4
#
_entry.id   f601928c61b813cc85cf2f59421f8fb4
#
_cell.length_a   1.000
_cell.length_b   1.000
_cell.length_c   1.000
_cell.angle_alpha   90.00
_cell.angle_beta   90.00
_cell.angle_gamma   90.00
#
_symmetry.space_group_name_H-M   'P 1'
#
loop_
_entity.id
_entity.type
_entity.pdbx_description
1 polymer ?
#
loop_
_entity_poly.entity_id
_entity_poly.type
_entity_poly.pdbx_seq_one_letter_code
_entity_poly.pdbx_strand_id
1 'polypeptide(L)'
;MRQKLFPRVERNLSVFGENLKAARLRRKLSMEQVAERAGLSRSTISAMERGSASVSIGSYLQFLFVLGLDEDILKMAADDILGRKLQDAELLSGRRAPKRKNRGRTA
;
A
#
# COMPACT_ATOMS: atom_id res chain seq x y z
N MET A 1 -3.89 17.93 -8.87
CA MET A 1 -3.22 17.51 -10.00
C MET A 1 -2.92 16.05 -9.95
N ARG A 2 -3.08 15.38 -11.09
CA ARG A 2 -2.92 14.00 -11.10
C ARG A 2 -1.48 13.61 -11.25
N GLN A 3 -1.00 12.72 -10.46
CA GLN A 3 0.34 12.23 -10.56
C GLN A 3 0.49 11.28 -11.75
N LYS A 4 1.56 11.45 -12.50
CA LYS A 4 1.79 10.55 -13.59
C LYS A 4 2.55 9.33 -13.07
N LEU A 5 1.98 8.18 -13.22
CA LEU A 5 2.58 6.96 -12.70
C LEU A 5 3.39 6.24 -13.75
N PHE A 6 4.41 5.52 -13.31
CA PHE A 6 5.10 4.58 -14.18
C PHE A 6 4.12 3.48 -14.58
N PRO A 7 4.19 2.98 -15.80
CA PRO A 7 3.22 1.95 -16.25
C PRO A 7 3.12 0.74 -15.33
N ARG A 8 4.24 0.31 -14.76
CA ARG A 8 4.23 -0.85 -13.88
C ARG A 8 3.50 -0.55 -12.57
N VAL A 9 3.66 0.66 -12.07
CA VAL A 9 2.96 1.08 -10.87
C VAL A 9 1.45 1.14 -11.12
N GLU A 10 1.09 1.65 -12.30
CA GLU A 10 -0.31 1.73 -12.69
C GLU A 10 -0.94 0.34 -12.76
N ARG A 11 -0.23 -0.62 -13.35
CA ARG A 11 -0.72 -1.98 -13.42
C ARG A 11 -0.88 -2.60 -12.03
N ASN A 12 0.09 -2.35 -11.16
CA ASN A 12 0.03 -2.90 -9.82
C ASN A 12 -1.16 -2.34 -9.04
N LEU A 13 -1.44 -1.06 -9.23
CA LEU A 13 -2.61 -0.46 -8.59
C LEU A 13 -3.90 -1.04 -9.14
N SER A 14 -3.96 -1.31 -10.45
CA SER A 14 -5.15 -1.93 -11.02
C SER A 14 -5.38 -3.31 -10.44
N VAL A 15 -4.32 -4.10 -10.29
CA VAL A 15 -4.43 -5.43 -9.68
C VAL A 15 -4.89 -5.31 -8.24
N PHE A 16 -4.33 -4.35 -7.51
CA PHE A 16 -4.73 -4.12 -6.13
C PHE A 16 -6.23 -3.77 -6.06
N GLY A 17 -6.69 -2.90 -6.95
CA GLY A 17 -8.10 -2.55 -7.00
C GLY A 17 -8.99 -3.75 -7.29
N GLU A 18 -8.56 -4.62 -8.21
CA GLU A 18 -9.30 -5.84 -8.52
C GLU A 18 -9.35 -6.76 -7.32
N ASN A 19 -8.24 -6.84 -6.57
CA ASN A 19 -8.20 -7.66 -5.37
C ASN A 19 -9.14 -7.14 -4.29
N LEU A 20 -9.23 -5.82 -4.16
CA LEU A 20 -10.17 -5.22 -3.21
C LEU A 20 -11.60 -5.57 -3.59
N LYS A 21 -11.93 -5.44 -4.87
CA LYS A 21 -13.28 -5.76 -5.34
C LYS A 21 -13.59 -7.23 -5.10
N ALA A 22 -12.67 -8.12 -5.43
CA ALA A 22 -12.88 -9.54 -5.24
C ALA A 22 -13.08 -9.89 -3.76
N ALA A 23 -12.28 -9.28 -2.88
CA ALA A 23 -12.39 -9.52 -1.45
C ALA A 23 -13.72 -9.03 -0.91
N ARG A 24 -14.18 -7.88 -1.40
CA ARG A 24 -15.50 -7.36 -1.02
C ARG A 24 -16.60 -8.30 -1.45
N LEU A 25 -16.55 -8.76 -2.70
CA LEU A 25 -17.60 -9.63 -3.24
C LEU A 25 -17.62 -10.98 -2.54
N ARG A 26 -16.45 -11.50 -2.18
CA ARG A 26 -16.42 -12.77 -1.43
C ARG A 26 -17.11 -12.66 -0.09
N ARG A 27 -17.15 -11.46 0.48
CA ARG A 27 -17.82 -11.21 1.76
C ARG A 27 -19.26 -10.75 1.56
N LYS A 28 -19.71 -10.73 0.30
CA LYS A 28 -21.09 -10.35 -0.06
C LYS A 28 -21.45 -8.96 0.44
N LEU A 29 -20.48 -8.05 0.35
CA LEU A 29 -20.70 -6.67 0.74
C LEU A 29 -20.91 -5.81 -0.50
N SER A 30 -21.83 -4.86 -0.41
CA SER A 30 -22.02 -3.90 -1.48
C SER A 30 -21.03 -2.76 -1.31
N MET A 31 -20.85 -1.97 -2.36
CA MET A 31 -20.00 -0.78 -2.25
C MET A 31 -20.55 0.17 -1.20
N GLU A 32 -21.86 0.30 -1.12
CA GLU A 32 -22.50 1.18 -0.14
C GLU A 32 -22.18 0.74 1.28
N GLN A 33 -22.22 -0.57 1.51
CA GLN A 33 -21.94 -1.10 2.84
C GLN A 33 -20.50 -0.84 3.25
N VAL A 34 -19.56 -1.06 2.32
CA VAL A 34 -18.17 -0.79 2.62
C VAL A 34 -17.95 0.71 2.83
N ALA A 35 -18.54 1.53 1.99
CA ALA A 35 -18.40 2.97 2.12
C ALA A 35 -18.86 3.46 3.48
N GLU A 36 -20.01 2.99 3.90
CA GLU A 36 -20.54 3.37 5.19
C GLU A 36 -19.64 2.94 6.33
N ARG A 37 -19.19 1.71 6.31
CA ARG A 37 -18.34 1.19 7.37
C ARG A 37 -16.96 1.82 7.38
N ALA A 38 -16.44 2.18 6.21
CA ALA A 38 -15.12 2.78 6.10
C ALA A 38 -15.12 4.29 6.32
N GLY A 39 -16.30 4.89 6.36
CA GLY A 39 -16.38 6.34 6.47
C GLY A 39 -15.99 7.04 5.18
N LEU A 40 -16.24 6.42 4.04
CA LEU A 40 -15.87 6.95 2.74
C LEU A 40 -17.10 7.03 1.85
N SER A 41 -17.01 7.77 0.75
CA SER A 41 -18.10 7.83 -0.19
C SER A 41 -18.09 6.61 -1.11
N ARG A 42 -19.24 6.28 -1.68
CA ARG A 42 -19.32 5.19 -2.62
C ARG A 42 -18.43 5.45 -3.84
N SER A 43 -18.35 6.68 -4.28
CA SER A 43 -17.51 7.00 -5.44
C SER A 43 -16.03 6.78 -5.13
N THR A 44 -15.62 6.98 -3.87
CA THR A 44 -14.25 6.68 -3.47
C THR A 44 -14.00 5.18 -3.49
N ILE A 45 -14.96 4.38 -3.03
CA ILE A 45 -14.84 2.92 -3.10
C ILE A 45 -14.69 2.49 -4.55
N SER A 46 -15.52 3.04 -5.42
CA SER A 46 -15.45 2.71 -6.84
C SER A 46 -14.09 3.07 -7.43
N ALA A 47 -13.56 4.24 -7.09
CA ALA A 47 -12.25 4.67 -7.57
C ALA A 47 -11.15 3.74 -7.09
N MET A 48 -11.23 3.29 -5.84
CA MET A 48 -10.24 2.37 -5.31
C MET A 48 -10.27 1.02 -6.00
N GLU A 49 -11.45 0.55 -6.35
CA GLU A 49 -11.55 -0.74 -7.06
C GLU A 49 -11.05 -0.63 -8.50
N ARG A 50 -10.91 0.58 -9.00
CA ARG A 50 -10.28 0.80 -10.30
C ARG A 50 -8.79 1.07 -10.15
N GLY A 51 -8.27 1.07 -8.93
CA GLY A 51 -6.85 1.30 -8.70
C GLY A 51 -6.43 2.75 -8.84
N SER A 52 -7.29 3.67 -8.42
CA SER A 52 -6.99 5.09 -8.57
C SER A 52 -5.83 5.52 -7.69
N ALA A 53 -4.89 6.25 -8.29
CA ALA A 53 -3.75 6.80 -7.56
C ALA A 53 -4.10 8.09 -6.84
N SER A 54 -5.28 8.65 -7.10
CA SER A 54 -5.66 9.91 -6.48
C SER A 54 -6.35 9.72 -5.13
N VAL A 55 -6.55 8.48 -4.71
CA VAL A 55 -7.13 8.20 -3.40
C VAL A 55 -5.98 8.00 -2.42
N SER A 56 -6.09 8.54 -1.23
CA SER A 56 -5.00 8.44 -0.24
C SER A 56 -4.79 6.99 0.21
N ILE A 57 -3.58 6.69 0.62
CA ILE A 57 -3.30 5.37 1.15
C ILE A 57 -4.09 5.12 2.42
N GLY A 58 -4.35 6.18 3.21
CA GLY A 58 -5.18 6.03 4.40
C GLY A 58 -6.57 5.54 4.07
N SER A 59 -7.16 6.04 2.97
CA SER A 59 -8.48 5.58 2.55
C SER A 59 -8.43 4.12 2.10
N TYR A 60 -7.36 3.72 1.40
CA TYR A 60 -7.19 2.32 1.04
C TYR A 60 -7.11 1.44 2.29
N LEU A 61 -6.43 1.92 3.33
CA LEU A 61 -6.33 1.16 4.56
C LEU A 61 -7.67 1.05 5.29
N GLN A 62 -8.51 2.10 5.22
CA GLN A 62 -9.85 2.02 5.78
C GLN A 62 -10.67 0.94 5.09
N PHE A 63 -10.56 0.85 3.77
CA PHE A 63 -11.26 -0.17 3.00
C PHE A 63 -10.75 -1.56 3.43
N LEU A 64 -9.43 -1.73 3.50
CA LEU A 64 -8.85 -3.00 3.92
C LEU A 64 -9.29 -3.36 5.34
N PHE A 65 -9.38 -2.38 6.22
CA PHE A 65 -9.81 -2.62 7.59
C PHE A 65 -11.22 -3.20 7.64
N VAL A 66 -12.12 -2.65 6.82
CA VAL A 66 -13.49 -3.17 6.76
C VAL A 66 -13.50 -4.63 6.30
N LEU A 67 -12.55 -5.00 5.44
CA LEU A 67 -12.45 -6.37 4.96
C LEU A 67 -11.68 -7.29 5.90
N GLY A 68 -11.09 -6.74 6.96
CA GLY A 68 -10.26 -7.51 7.87
C GLY A 68 -8.86 -7.79 7.34
N LEU A 69 -8.41 -6.99 6.36
CA LEU A 69 -7.13 -7.20 5.68
C LEU A 69 -6.17 -6.03 5.87
N ASP A 70 -6.41 -5.21 6.88
CA ASP A 70 -5.62 -4.00 7.07
C ASP A 70 -4.16 -4.28 7.41
N GLU A 71 -3.87 -5.44 7.98
CA GLU A 71 -2.49 -5.76 8.32
C GLU A 71 -1.65 -6.17 7.13
N ASP A 72 -2.27 -6.33 5.96
CA ASP A 72 -1.51 -6.63 4.76
C ASP A 72 -0.47 -5.54 4.48
N ILE A 73 -0.73 -4.31 4.89
CA ILE A 73 0.21 -3.22 4.67
C ILE A 73 1.52 -3.46 5.42
N LEU A 74 1.46 -4.21 6.51
CA LEU A 74 2.65 -4.47 7.32
C LEU A 74 3.65 -5.38 6.59
N LYS A 75 3.19 -6.05 5.53
CA LYS A 75 4.06 -6.90 4.75
C LYS A 75 4.79 -6.15 3.66
N MET A 76 4.33 -4.94 3.36
CA MET A 76 4.92 -4.16 2.27
C MET A 76 6.32 -3.74 2.67
N ALA A 77 7.29 -4.06 1.82
CA ALA A 77 8.69 -3.75 2.00
C ALA A 77 9.32 -4.43 3.22
N ALA A 78 8.57 -5.30 3.91
CA ALA A 78 9.09 -5.93 5.12
C ALA A 78 10.18 -6.96 4.83
N ASP A 79 10.05 -7.67 3.69
CA ASP A 79 11.04 -8.67 3.36
C ASP A 79 11.94 -8.15 2.25
N ASP A 80 12.85 -7.32 2.61
CA ASP A 80 13.75 -6.66 1.68
C ASP A 80 15.00 -7.49 1.52
N ILE A 81 14.90 -8.56 0.76
CA ILE A 81 16.00 -9.52 0.61
C ILE A 81 17.23 -8.86 0.03
N LEU A 82 17.08 -8.08 -1.02
CA LEU A 82 18.22 -7.41 -1.63
C LEU A 82 18.87 -6.44 -0.66
N GLY A 83 18.07 -5.64 0.03
CA GLY A 83 18.60 -4.69 1.00
C GLY A 83 19.39 -5.38 2.11
N ARG A 84 18.86 -6.50 2.59
CA ARG A 84 19.57 -7.25 3.62
C ARG A 84 20.87 -7.83 3.09
N LYS A 85 20.88 -8.32 1.85
CA LYS A 85 22.10 -8.83 1.24
C LYS A 85 23.13 -7.74 1.05
N LEU A 86 22.70 -6.55 0.67
CA LEU A 86 23.61 -5.43 0.53
C LEU A 86 24.20 -5.03 1.87
N GLN A 87 23.39 -5.04 2.90
CA GLN A 87 23.85 -4.73 4.24
C GLN A 87 24.85 -5.78 4.71
N ASP A 88 24.56 -7.07 4.49
CA ASP A 88 25.44 -8.16 4.87
C ASP A 88 26.77 -8.06 4.13
N ALA A 89 26.76 -7.74 2.87
CA ALA A 89 27.96 -7.58 2.08
C ALA A 89 28.83 -6.45 2.64
N GLU A 90 28.18 -5.38 3.08
CA GLU A 90 28.90 -4.26 3.66
C GLU A 90 29.58 -4.69 4.96
N LEU A 91 28.89 -5.44 5.78
CA LEU A 91 29.45 -5.92 7.04
C LEU A 91 30.61 -6.89 6.81
N LEU A 92 30.45 -7.76 5.83
CA LEU A 92 31.51 -8.72 5.54
C LEU A 92 32.75 -8.06 4.96
N SER A 93 32.60 -6.97 4.25
CA SER A 93 33.75 -6.30 3.67
C SER A 93 34.45 -5.42 4.70
N GLY A 94 33.91 -5.34 5.89
CA GLY A 94 34.52 -4.53 6.92
C GLY A 94 34.27 -3.06 6.76
N ARG A 95 33.35 -2.66 5.82
CA ARG A 95 33.06 -1.29 5.65
C ARG A 95 31.85 -0.95 6.36
N ARG A 96 31.76 0.21 6.92
CA ARG A 96 30.59 0.66 7.53
C ARG A 96 29.90 1.55 6.62
N ALA A 97 28.58 1.56 6.62
CA ALA A 97 27.79 2.51 5.85
C ALA A 97 28.15 3.90 6.31
N PRO A 98 28.13 4.87 5.42
CA PRO A 98 28.46 6.23 5.79
C PRO A 98 27.48 6.73 6.84
N LYS A 99 28.00 7.46 7.84
CA LYS A 99 27.18 7.95 8.85
C LYS A 99 26.29 8.93 8.33
N ARG A 100 25.00 8.80 8.49
CA ARG A 100 24.11 9.73 8.02
C ARG A 100 24.02 10.80 8.96
N LYS A 101 23.92 11.91 8.52
CA LYS A 101 23.73 13.00 9.31
C LYS A 101 22.45 12.85 9.82
N ASN A 102 22.25 12.96 10.91
CA ASN A 102 21.11 12.76 11.43
C ASN A 102 20.21 13.61 11.22
N ARG A 103 19.62 13.67 10.63
CA ARG A 103 18.81 14.44 10.30
C ARG A 103 17.70 14.19 10.80
N GLY A 104 17.46 14.54 11.40
CA GLY A 104 16.30 14.39 11.77
C GLY A 104 15.55 13.38 11.87
N ARG A 105 15.75 12.80 12.10
CA ARG A 105 15.13 11.99 12.16
C ARG A 105 14.53 11.84 13.03
N THR A 106 13.86 11.93 13.24
CA THR A 106 13.26 11.87 13.94
C THR A 106 12.50 11.28 14.09
N ALA A 107 12.32 11.13 14.31
CA ALA A 107 11.51 10.60 14.57
C ALA A 107 10.77 10.45 14.65
#